data_07cb60e863775dd2f77baf077210ffae
#
_entry.id   07cb60e863775dd2f77baf077210ffae
#
_cell.length_a   1.000
_cell.length_b   1.000
_cell.length_c   1.000
_cell.angle_alpha   90.00
_cell.angle_beta   90.00
_cell.angle_gamma   90.00
#
_symmetry.space_group_name_H-M   'P 1'
#
loop_
_entity.id
_entity.type
_entity.pdbx_description
1 polymer ?
#
loop_
_entity_poly.entity_id
_entity_poly.type
_entity_poly.pdbx_seq_one_letter_code
_entity_poly.pdbx_strand_id
1 'polypeptide(L)'
;MDQTELKFIQQIKNKPFFTSQDRLLVAVSGGSDSLALLALLLKLPAALKAHVEVATVDFDLRAHSSQEVELVRHFCAQQQVPFHTTVWQHNSNLKAMEVQARIFRYNFFAELMHQYHLNKLVTAHQNDDQVETVLMKLIRSGSFWESGGILPQRSFAQGQLIRPLLNFSKSELKDYLQRRHIKFAVDESNFQDITMRNRLRNEVVPLLQAENPHLNQHVAAFVEQQQTLQKFVQAYFQNLAQQVVQSQAQGWQVNLLGLQKLPPLMIALFLQNFIHLNLNLELNQQQLLQLQQLLAKAQGHLDVAKGWGLDKFYQRLVIQPQRLPFNSSKELFLKLDQPILANEQQKITIKQSTQKSASSFYFDHLPHQIVLRTRHAGDQVRLFDGHYQKLKKRLIDQKIPQDQREQLWVLVFDGQIVWIPGVYRYQVSPTPYLFEIIIGE
;
A
#
# COMPACT_ATOMS: atom_id res chain seq x y z
N MET A 1 4.89 -40.56 24.20
CA MET A 1 4.82 -39.35 23.33
C MET A 1 5.30 -38.17 24.14
N ASP A 2 6.14 -37.31 23.58
CA ASP A 2 6.69 -36.16 24.29
C ASP A 2 5.58 -35.10 24.49
N GLN A 3 5.68 -34.30 25.58
CA GLN A 3 4.67 -33.27 25.89
C GLN A 3 4.57 -32.20 24.80
N THR A 4 5.69 -31.82 24.20
CA THR A 4 5.74 -30.85 23.08
C THR A 4 5.07 -31.41 21.80
N GLU A 5 5.25 -32.73 21.54
CA GLU A 5 4.55 -33.41 20.44
C GLU A 5 3.03 -33.43 20.67
N LEU A 6 2.57 -33.73 21.88
CA LEU A 6 1.13 -33.71 22.21
C LEU A 6 0.52 -32.31 22.02
N LYS A 7 1.21 -31.29 22.52
CA LYS A 7 0.79 -29.89 22.34
C LYS A 7 0.69 -29.52 20.84
N PHE A 8 1.69 -29.92 20.04
CA PHE A 8 1.70 -29.67 18.60
C PHE A 8 0.53 -30.38 17.88
N ILE A 9 0.32 -31.66 18.17
CA ILE A 9 -0.78 -32.46 17.60
C ILE A 9 -2.11 -31.85 17.97
N GLN A 10 -2.32 -31.43 19.21
CA GLN A 10 -3.55 -30.79 19.65
C GLN A 10 -3.79 -29.46 18.95
N GLN A 11 -2.74 -28.66 18.74
CA GLN A 11 -2.81 -27.40 17.99
C GLN A 11 -3.22 -27.63 16.54
N ILE A 12 -2.62 -28.61 15.83
CA ILE A 12 -2.98 -28.94 14.45
C ILE A 12 -4.42 -29.44 14.33
N LYS A 13 -4.92 -30.19 15.33
CA LYS A 13 -6.33 -30.63 15.38
C LYS A 13 -7.30 -29.47 15.58
N ASN A 14 -6.98 -28.53 16.46
CA ASN A 14 -7.88 -27.43 16.84
C ASN A 14 -7.86 -26.26 15.84
N LYS A 15 -6.70 -25.98 15.24
CA LYS A 15 -6.51 -24.93 14.21
C LYS A 15 -5.73 -25.53 13.04
N PRO A 16 -6.39 -26.20 12.10
CA PRO A 16 -5.70 -26.90 11.02
C PRO A 16 -5.05 -25.87 10.07
N PHE A 17 -3.72 -25.81 10.11
CA PHE A 17 -2.91 -25.05 9.15
C PHE A 17 -2.83 -25.76 7.80
N PHE A 18 -2.96 -27.07 7.82
CA PHE A 18 -2.89 -27.97 6.68
C PHE A 18 -3.65 -29.27 6.98
N THR A 19 -3.91 -30.04 5.97
CA THR A 19 -4.53 -31.39 5.99
C THR A 19 -3.52 -32.43 5.51
N SER A 20 -3.85 -33.71 5.63
CA SER A 20 -3.04 -34.80 5.09
C SER A 20 -2.91 -34.82 3.56
N GLN A 21 -3.78 -34.05 2.85
CA GLN A 21 -3.75 -33.89 1.39
C GLN A 21 -2.78 -32.79 0.94
N ASP A 22 -2.33 -31.93 1.85
CA ASP A 22 -1.43 -30.83 1.53
C ASP A 22 0.01 -31.33 1.34
N ARG A 23 0.77 -30.58 0.56
CA ARG A 23 2.19 -30.81 0.27
C ARG A 23 3.00 -29.65 0.81
N LEU A 24 3.82 -29.92 1.82
CA LEU A 24 4.53 -28.93 2.61
C LEU A 24 5.97 -28.74 2.14
N LEU A 25 6.40 -27.51 1.92
CA LEU A 25 7.82 -27.14 1.86
C LEU A 25 8.23 -26.55 3.21
N VAL A 26 9.11 -27.23 3.94
CA VAL A 26 9.59 -26.77 5.24
C VAL A 26 10.92 -26.04 5.06
N ALA A 27 10.96 -24.77 5.43
CA ALA A 27 12.18 -23.96 5.42
C ALA A 27 13.01 -24.29 6.67
N VAL A 28 14.16 -24.93 6.49
CA VAL A 28 15.04 -25.37 7.56
C VAL A 28 16.41 -24.71 7.42
N SER A 29 16.85 -23.98 8.46
CA SER A 29 18.15 -23.29 8.52
C SER A 29 19.24 -24.07 9.26
N GLY A 30 18.92 -25.23 9.83
CA GLY A 30 19.81 -25.95 10.73
C GLY A 30 19.74 -25.53 12.20
N GLY A 31 19.14 -24.38 12.49
CA GLY A 31 18.94 -23.92 13.88
C GLY A 31 17.83 -24.68 14.62
N SER A 32 17.82 -24.53 15.96
CA SER A 32 16.93 -25.28 16.87
C SER A 32 15.46 -25.21 16.47
N ASP A 33 14.94 -23.99 16.15
CA ASP A 33 13.52 -23.80 15.90
C ASP A 33 13.07 -24.52 14.62
N SER A 34 13.88 -24.46 13.57
CA SER A 34 13.59 -25.07 12.27
C SER A 34 13.68 -26.60 12.29
N LEU A 35 14.64 -27.15 13.01
CA LEU A 35 14.77 -28.61 13.20
C LEU A 35 13.70 -29.16 14.13
N ALA A 36 13.30 -28.41 15.17
CA ALA A 36 12.17 -28.78 16.01
C ALA A 36 10.86 -28.83 15.21
N LEU A 37 10.63 -27.83 14.34
CA LEU A 37 9.48 -27.83 13.43
C LEU A 37 9.43 -29.05 12.54
N LEU A 38 10.55 -29.37 11.88
CA LEU A 38 10.65 -30.54 11.00
C LEU A 38 10.40 -31.83 11.79
N ALA A 39 11.04 -32.00 12.93
CA ALA A 39 10.87 -33.18 13.78
C ALA A 39 9.42 -33.36 14.27
N LEU A 40 8.74 -32.26 14.66
CA LEU A 40 7.34 -32.29 15.09
C LEU A 40 6.39 -32.66 13.94
N LEU A 41 6.61 -32.12 12.73
CA LEU A 41 5.83 -32.48 11.55
C LEU A 41 5.96 -33.96 11.17
N LEU A 42 7.17 -34.51 11.26
CA LEU A 42 7.44 -35.92 10.95
C LEU A 42 6.86 -36.90 11.99
N LYS A 43 6.60 -36.40 13.21
CA LYS A 43 6.01 -37.19 14.34
C LYS A 43 4.47 -37.11 14.38
N LEU A 44 3.83 -36.40 13.46
CA LEU A 44 2.38 -36.37 13.39
C LEU A 44 1.79 -37.75 13.10
N PRO A 45 0.64 -38.10 13.72
CA PRO A 45 -0.12 -39.29 13.37
C PRO A 45 -0.46 -39.37 11.90
N ALA A 46 -0.56 -40.55 11.32
CA ALA A 46 -0.83 -40.73 9.87
C ALA A 46 -2.04 -39.95 9.35
N ALA A 47 -3.10 -39.83 10.15
CA ALA A 47 -4.29 -39.06 9.79
C ALA A 47 -4.07 -37.55 9.62
N LEU A 48 -3.01 -36.99 10.22
CA LEU A 48 -2.65 -35.58 10.18
C LEU A 48 -1.35 -35.32 9.39
N LYS A 49 -0.69 -36.38 8.94
CA LYS A 49 0.64 -36.30 8.32
C LYS A 49 0.51 -35.92 6.85
N ALA A 50 0.94 -34.71 6.50
CA ALA A 50 1.05 -34.25 5.13
C ALA A 50 2.37 -34.74 4.48
N HIS A 51 2.45 -34.63 3.16
CA HIS A 51 3.72 -34.80 2.44
C HIS A 51 4.67 -33.67 2.78
N VAL A 52 5.93 -33.97 3.10
CA VAL A 52 6.94 -32.99 3.55
C VAL A 52 8.16 -33.05 2.65
N GLU A 53 8.58 -31.90 2.14
CA GLU A 53 9.87 -31.66 1.52
C GLU A 53 10.60 -30.53 2.27
N VAL A 54 11.92 -30.54 2.27
CA VAL A 54 12.75 -29.59 3.01
C VAL A 54 13.55 -28.72 2.06
N ALA A 55 13.59 -27.41 2.36
CA ALA A 55 14.43 -26.46 1.66
C ALA A 55 15.37 -25.72 2.61
N THR A 56 16.66 -25.66 2.23
CA THR A 56 17.69 -24.91 2.94
C THR A 56 18.41 -24.00 1.95
N VAL A 57 18.69 -22.76 2.39
CA VAL A 57 19.52 -21.81 1.62
C VAL A 57 20.85 -21.67 2.32
N ASP A 58 21.92 -21.95 1.61
CA ASP A 58 23.28 -21.61 2.04
C ASP A 58 23.54 -20.14 1.63
N PHE A 59 23.74 -19.28 2.60
CA PHE A 59 24.03 -17.88 2.35
C PHE A 59 25.51 -17.59 2.13
N ASP A 60 26.38 -18.58 2.34
CA ASP A 60 27.84 -18.47 2.23
C ASP A 60 28.44 -17.20 2.91
N LEU A 61 27.80 -16.80 3.99
CA LEU A 61 28.21 -15.63 4.78
C LEU A 61 29.25 -15.95 5.85
N ARG A 62 29.53 -17.27 6.09
CA ARG A 62 30.40 -17.76 7.18
C ARG A 62 31.08 -19.05 6.75
N ALA A 63 32.28 -19.27 7.35
CA ALA A 63 33.07 -20.48 7.14
C ALA A 63 32.33 -21.80 7.49
N HIS A 64 31.30 -21.72 8.32
CA HIS A 64 30.54 -22.90 8.79
C HIS A 64 29.14 -23.03 8.19
N SER A 65 28.72 -22.17 7.25
CA SER A 65 27.39 -22.23 6.66
C SER A 65 27.12 -23.56 5.93
N SER A 66 28.12 -24.12 5.27
CA SER A 66 28.06 -25.43 4.62
C SER A 66 27.83 -26.58 5.63
N GLN A 67 28.36 -26.47 6.85
CA GLN A 67 28.16 -27.49 7.91
C GLN A 67 26.71 -27.50 8.40
N GLU A 68 26.07 -26.35 8.46
CA GLU A 68 24.63 -26.24 8.81
C GLU A 68 23.76 -26.91 7.75
N VAL A 69 24.06 -26.69 6.48
CA VAL A 69 23.38 -27.35 5.35
C VAL A 69 23.56 -28.88 5.41
N GLU A 70 24.78 -29.33 5.70
CA GLU A 70 25.10 -30.75 5.75
C GLU A 70 24.42 -31.46 6.96
N LEU A 71 24.29 -30.77 8.09
CA LEU A 71 23.52 -31.24 9.22
C LEU A 71 22.04 -31.49 8.85
N VAL A 72 21.42 -30.53 8.15
CA VAL A 72 20.04 -30.69 7.67
C VAL A 72 19.92 -31.80 6.63
N ARG A 73 20.85 -31.87 5.66
CA ARG A 73 20.91 -32.95 4.67
C ARG A 73 20.95 -34.33 5.33
N HIS A 74 21.83 -34.49 6.31
CA HIS A 74 21.98 -35.75 7.04
C HIS A 74 20.70 -36.12 7.79
N PHE A 75 20.07 -35.16 8.48
CA PHE A 75 18.79 -35.37 9.15
C PHE A 75 17.69 -35.80 8.17
N CYS A 76 17.58 -35.13 7.03
CA CYS A 76 16.61 -35.47 5.98
C CYS A 76 16.85 -36.88 5.41
N ALA A 77 18.09 -37.24 5.15
CA ALA A 77 18.45 -38.60 4.69
C ALA A 77 18.04 -39.68 5.68
N GLN A 78 18.31 -39.49 6.98
CA GLN A 78 17.88 -40.40 8.03
C GLN A 78 16.35 -40.55 8.15
N GLN A 79 15.60 -39.46 7.84
CA GLN A 79 14.14 -39.48 7.92
C GLN A 79 13.47 -39.74 6.55
N GLN A 80 14.25 -40.03 5.49
CA GLN A 80 13.79 -40.27 4.13
C GLN A 80 12.91 -39.14 3.57
N VAL A 81 13.27 -37.87 3.85
CA VAL A 81 12.59 -36.68 3.42
C VAL A 81 13.34 -36.04 2.23
N PRO A 82 12.66 -35.67 1.13
CA PRO A 82 13.29 -34.94 0.02
C PRO A 82 13.91 -33.62 0.51
N PHE A 83 15.15 -33.35 0.06
CA PHE A 83 15.95 -32.21 0.51
C PHE A 83 16.40 -31.38 -0.70
N HIS A 84 16.12 -30.09 -0.67
CA HIS A 84 16.51 -29.12 -1.69
C HIS A 84 17.40 -28.05 -1.09
N THR A 85 18.45 -27.67 -1.81
CA THR A 85 19.36 -26.61 -1.35
C THR A 85 19.83 -25.75 -2.51
N THR A 86 20.15 -24.50 -2.23
CA THR A 86 20.80 -23.55 -3.13
C THR A 86 21.82 -22.73 -2.38
N VAL A 87 22.80 -22.20 -3.10
CA VAL A 87 23.81 -21.29 -2.56
C VAL A 87 23.52 -19.88 -3.07
N TRP A 88 23.49 -18.90 -2.17
CA TRP A 88 23.33 -17.52 -2.54
C TRP A 88 24.67 -16.91 -2.99
N GLN A 89 24.83 -16.77 -4.29
CA GLN A 89 25.98 -16.05 -4.86
C GLN A 89 25.73 -14.55 -4.71
N HIS A 90 26.56 -13.85 -3.95
CA HIS A 90 26.44 -12.42 -3.70
C HIS A 90 27.80 -11.73 -3.67
N ASN A 91 27.81 -10.44 -4.02
CA ASN A 91 29.00 -9.59 -3.85
C ASN A 91 29.02 -9.00 -2.43
N SER A 92 30.16 -9.07 -1.75
CA SER A 92 30.35 -8.63 -0.35
C SER A 92 29.98 -7.16 -0.06
N ASN A 93 29.78 -6.32 -1.08
CA ASN A 93 29.50 -4.89 -0.97
C ASN A 93 28.02 -4.48 -1.12
N LEU A 94 27.08 -5.40 -1.00
CA LEU A 94 25.66 -5.09 -1.16
C LEU A 94 25.11 -4.29 0.02
N LYS A 95 24.69 -3.07 -0.26
CA LYS A 95 23.84 -2.29 0.66
C LYS A 95 22.53 -3.08 0.87
N ALA A 96 22.08 -3.21 2.11
CA ALA A 96 20.85 -3.97 2.49
C ALA A 96 20.93 -5.49 2.27
N MET A 97 22.05 -6.11 2.59
CA MET A 97 22.31 -7.55 2.46
C MET A 97 21.20 -8.42 3.05
N GLU A 98 20.68 -8.09 4.23
CA GLU A 98 19.58 -8.82 4.89
C GLU A 98 18.29 -8.85 4.03
N VAL A 99 17.98 -7.72 3.39
CA VAL A 99 16.79 -7.61 2.50
C VAL A 99 17.00 -8.46 1.25
N GLN A 100 18.17 -8.41 0.65
CA GLN A 100 18.49 -9.19 -0.56
C GLN A 100 18.51 -10.71 -0.26
N ALA A 101 19.14 -11.10 0.83
CA ALA A 101 19.14 -12.50 1.29
C ALA A 101 17.70 -13.02 1.53
N ARG A 102 16.85 -12.17 2.11
CA ARG A 102 15.44 -12.48 2.29
C ARG A 102 14.70 -12.65 0.97
N ILE A 103 14.89 -11.74 0.00
CA ILE A 103 14.27 -11.83 -1.34
C ILE A 103 14.72 -13.12 -2.03
N PHE A 104 16.02 -13.39 -2.07
CA PHE A 104 16.57 -14.60 -2.67
C PHE A 104 15.94 -15.87 -2.09
N ARG A 105 15.92 -15.97 -0.76
CA ARG A 105 15.34 -17.12 -0.04
C ARG A 105 13.87 -17.36 -0.41
N TYR A 106 13.05 -16.31 -0.42
CA TYR A 106 11.63 -16.47 -0.74
C TYR A 106 11.38 -16.78 -2.21
N ASN A 107 12.21 -16.27 -3.13
CA ASN A 107 12.14 -16.63 -4.54
C ASN A 107 12.47 -18.13 -4.74
N PHE A 108 13.53 -18.63 -4.12
CA PHE A 108 13.86 -20.05 -4.15
C PHE A 108 12.73 -20.93 -3.62
N PHE A 109 12.10 -20.55 -2.52
CA PHE A 109 10.95 -21.29 -2.01
C PHE A 109 9.76 -21.27 -2.95
N ALA A 110 9.50 -20.14 -3.61
CA ALA A 110 8.41 -20.03 -4.58
C ALA A 110 8.67 -20.90 -5.82
N GLU A 111 9.90 -20.96 -6.31
CA GLU A 111 10.33 -21.83 -7.42
C GLU A 111 10.14 -23.30 -7.08
N LEU A 112 10.60 -23.76 -5.90
CA LEU A 112 10.39 -25.13 -5.44
C LEU A 112 8.91 -25.47 -5.29
N MET A 113 8.10 -24.57 -4.72
CA MET A 113 6.66 -24.78 -4.60
C MET A 113 6.00 -24.99 -5.96
N HIS A 114 6.43 -24.22 -6.97
CA HIS A 114 5.92 -24.38 -8.32
C HIS A 114 6.40 -25.71 -8.96
N GLN A 115 7.70 -25.98 -8.90
CA GLN A 115 8.33 -27.13 -9.55
C GLN A 115 7.82 -28.47 -9.00
N TYR A 116 7.62 -28.57 -7.69
CA TYR A 116 7.22 -29.81 -7.00
C TYR A 116 5.73 -29.83 -6.60
N HIS A 117 4.94 -28.87 -7.09
CA HIS A 117 3.51 -28.75 -6.79
C HIS A 117 3.22 -28.75 -5.28
N LEU A 118 4.02 -27.99 -4.52
CA LEU A 118 3.83 -27.81 -3.09
C LEU A 118 2.92 -26.61 -2.84
N ASN A 119 1.97 -26.74 -1.91
CA ASN A 119 0.95 -25.71 -1.70
C ASN A 119 1.07 -24.96 -0.35
N LYS A 120 1.98 -25.41 0.52
CA LYS A 120 2.23 -24.75 1.80
C LYS A 120 3.74 -24.59 2.04
N LEU A 121 4.17 -23.34 2.29
CA LEU A 121 5.48 -23.04 2.85
C LEU A 121 5.38 -22.98 4.38
N VAL A 122 6.19 -23.77 5.09
CA VAL A 122 6.19 -23.83 6.57
C VAL A 122 7.47 -23.21 7.10
N THR A 123 7.33 -22.24 8.01
CA THR A 123 8.49 -21.58 8.65
C THR A 123 8.39 -21.63 10.16
N ALA A 124 9.54 -21.69 10.84
CA ALA A 124 9.69 -21.95 12.26
C ALA A 124 9.65 -20.70 13.14
N HIS A 125 8.91 -19.64 12.74
CA HIS A 125 8.71 -18.50 13.64
C HIS A 125 7.98 -18.95 14.90
N GLN A 126 8.48 -18.52 16.05
CA GLN A 126 8.03 -18.96 17.36
C GLN A 126 7.64 -17.74 18.23
N ASN A 127 7.30 -17.96 19.49
CA ASN A 127 6.69 -16.94 20.35
C ASN A 127 7.62 -15.75 20.64
N ASP A 128 8.93 -15.97 20.84
CA ASP A 128 9.87 -14.86 21.09
C ASP A 128 9.99 -13.95 19.85
N ASP A 129 9.88 -14.52 18.63
CA ASP A 129 9.80 -13.73 17.39
C ASP A 129 8.57 -12.81 17.35
N GLN A 130 7.46 -13.21 17.98
CA GLN A 130 6.27 -12.38 18.13
C GLN A 130 6.56 -11.14 18.98
N VAL A 131 7.19 -11.35 20.16
CA VAL A 131 7.56 -10.27 21.08
C VAL A 131 8.49 -9.28 20.37
N GLU A 132 9.57 -9.78 19.76
CA GLU A 132 10.50 -8.95 19.00
C GLU A 132 9.78 -8.13 17.90
N THR A 133 8.91 -8.78 17.14
CA THR A 133 8.19 -8.13 16.03
C THR A 133 7.22 -7.05 16.51
N VAL A 134 6.48 -7.31 17.58
CA VAL A 134 5.56 -6.33 18.17
C VAL A 134 6.33 -5.10 18.66
N LEU A 135 7.41 -5.30 19.41
CA LEU A 135 8.26 -4.20 19.88
C LEU A 135 8.87 -3.40 18.72
N MET A 136 9.43 -4.09 17.72
CA MET A 136 9.98 -3.41 16.53
C MET A 136 8.94 -2.54 15.82
N LYS A 137 7.72 -3.03 15.68
CA LYS A 137 6.64 -2.30 15.00
C LYS A 137 6.13 -1.13 15.83
N LEU A 138 6.02 -1.27 17.14
CA LEU A 138 5.72 -0.16 18.05
C LEU A 138 6.77 0.95 17.97
N ILE A 139 8.05 0.60 17.96
CA ILE A 139 9.16 1.56 17.88
C ILE A 139 9.18 2.28 16.52
N ARG A 140 8.88 1.56 15.43
CA ARG A 140 8.99 2.11 14.06
C ARG A 140 7.80 2.96 13.64
N SER A 141 6.60 2.52 13.91
CA SER A 141 5.41 3.16 13.36
C SER A 141 4.27 3.36 14.34
N GLY A 142 4.11 2.49 15.34
CA GLY A 142 2.92 2.46 16.19
C GLY A 142 1.60 2.31 15.43
N SER A 143 1.64 1.81 14.18
CA SER A 143 0.47 1.68 13.33
C SER A 143 -0.47 0.58 13.82
N PHE A 144 -1.77 0.86 13.83
CA PHE A 144 -2.80 -0.13 14.13
C PHE A 144 -2.70 -1.36 13.21
N TRP A 145 -2.48 -1.15 11.90
CA TRP A 145 -2.41 -2.24 10.93
C TRP A 145 -1.16 -3.12 11.07
N GLU A 146 -0.10 -2.57 11.62
CA GLU A 146 1.14 -3.30 11.86
C GLU A 146 1.19 -3.97 13.24
N SER A 147 0.37 -3.55 14.21
CA SER A 147 0.39 -4.06 15.60
C SER A 147 -0.01 -5.52 15.72
N GLY A 148 -0.59 -6.12 14.69
CA GLY A 148 -0.98 -7.53 14.65
C GLY A 148 0.18 -8.53 14.63
N GLY A 149 1.44 -8.10 14.79
CA GLY A 149 2.59 -8.99 14.90
C GLY A 149 2.83 -9.85 13.65
N ILE A 150 3.24 -11.10 13.86
CA ILE A 150 3.45 -12.11 12.83
C ILE A 150 2.14 -12.88 12.62
N LEU A 151 1.61 -12.87 11.41
CA LEU A 151 0.42 -13.63 11.07
C LEU A 151 0.71 -15.16 11.07
N PRO A 152 -0.16 -15.99 11.63
CA PRO A 152 0.02 -17.44 11.61
C PRO A 152 -0.02 -18.03 10.21
N GLN A 153 -0.74 -17.38 9.28
CA GLN A 153 -0.77 -17.74 7.87
C GLN A 153 -1.01 -16.52 6.97
N ARG A 154 -0.47 -16.57 5.75
CA ARG A 154 -0.70 -15.57 4.71
C ARG A 154 -0.55 -16.18 3.32
N SER A 155 -1.08 -15.55 2.29
CA SER A 155 -0.84 -15.93 0.90
C SER A 155 0.66 -15.85 0.56
N PHE A 156 1.15 -16.83 -0.21
CA PHE A 156 2.52 -16.86 -0.69
C PHE A 156 2.60 -17.71 -1.97
N ALA A 157 3.20 -17.14 -3.02
CA ALA A 157 3.23 -17.75 -4.36
C ALA A 157 1.84 -18.29 -4.77
N GLN A 158 1.75 -19.52 -5.28
CA GLN A 158 0.47 -20.18 -5.60
C GLN A 158 -0.22 -20.85 -4.39
N GLY A 159 0.28 -20.65 -3.18
CA GLY A 159 -0.26 -21.29 -1.97
C GLY A 159 -0.24 -20.38 -0.75
N GLN A 160 0.15 -20.94 0.37
CA GLN A 160 0.17 -20.23 1.65
C GLN A 160 1.47 -20.44 2.40
N LEU A 161 1.92 -19.41 3.11
CA LEU A 161 2.96 -19.50 4.12
C LEU A 161 2.29 -19.65 5.48
N ILE A 162 2.69 -20.69 6.25
CA ILE A 162 2.15 -21.03 7.58
C ILE A 162 3.25 -21.06 8.64
N ARG A 163 2.89 -20.75 9.89
CA ARG A 163 3.80 -20.66 11.04
C ARG A 163 3.22 -21.36 12.26
N PRO A 164 3.33 -22.68 12.32
CA PRO A 164 2.67 -23.45 13.36
C PRO A 164 3.34 -23.36 14.74
N LEU A 165 4.55 -22.78 14.87
CA LEU A 165 5.25 -22.68 16.14
C LEU A 165 5.03 -21.36 16.91
N LEU A 166 4.16 -20.44 16.46
CA LEU A 166 3.96 -19.16 17.13
C LEU A 166 3.49 -19.23 18.58
N ASN A 167 2.97 -20.39 19.03
CA ASN A 167 2.56 -20.65 20.42
C ASN A 167 3.59 -21.45 21.23
N PHE A 168 4.79 -21.67 20.69
CA PHE A 168 5.88 -22.39 21.34
C PHE A 168 7.00 -21.42 21.68
N SER A 169 7.59 -21.55 22.87
CA SER A 169 8.77 -20.78 23.24
C SER A 169 10.04 -21.42 22.69
N LYS A 170 11.08 -20.61 22.51
CA LYS A 170 12.40 -21.11 22.08
C LYS A 170 12.99 -22.12 23.02
N SER A 171 12.81 -21.94 24.34
CA SER A 171 13.27 -22.91 25.34
C SER A 171 12.57 -24.25 25.18
N GLU A 172 11.23 -24.26 25.06
CA GLU A 172 10.43 -25.48 24.86
C GLU A 172 10.90 -26.28 23.62
N LEU A 173 11.22 -25.59 22.52
CA LEU A 173 11.72 -26.24 21.31
C LEU A 173 13.13 -26.78 21.45
N LYS A 174 14.02 -26.06 22.13
CA LYS A 174 15.39 -26.57 22.44
C LYS A 174 15.35 -27.78 23.34
N ASP A 175 14.59 -27.76 24.43
CA ASP A 175 14.43 -28.86 25.35
C ASP A 175 13.86 -30.10 24.65
N TYR A 176 12.92 -29.92 23.73
CA TYR A 176 12.39 -31.00 22.90
C TYR A 176 13.48 -31.66 22.07
N LEU A 177 14.32 -30.88 21.36
CA LEU A 177 15.42 -31.42 20.55
C LEU A 177 16.44 -32.17 21.42
N GLN A 178 16.76 -31.64 22.59
CA GLN A 178 17.68 -32.30 23.56
C GLN A 178 17.12 -33.65 24.02
N ARG A 179 15.85 -33.70 24.42
CA ARG A 179 15.19 -34.97 24.81
C ARG A 179 15.12 -35.98 23.67
N ARG A 180 15.10 -35.53 22.43
CA ARG A 180 15.09 -36.35 21.20
C ARG A 180 16.50 -36.62 20.65
N HIS A 181 17.54 -36.13 21.29
CA HIS A 181 18.95 -36.26 20.86
C HIS A 181 19.18 -35.77 19.42
N ILE A 182 18.44 -34.73 19.00
CA ILE A 182 18.58 -34.10 17.68
C ILE A 182 19.60 -32.99 17.79
N LYS A 183 20.67 -33.07 17.02
CA LYS A 183 21.70 -32.04 16.92
C LYS A 183 21.16 -30.84 16.11
N PHE A 184 21.54 -29.64 16.50
CA PHE A 184 21.23 -28.38 15.81
C PHE A 184 22.42 -27.43 15.85
N ALA A 185 22.49 -26.53 14.87
CA ALA A 185 23.52 -25.50 14.82
C ALA A 185 23.17 -24.34 15.76
N VAL A 186 24.20 -23.78 16.38
CA VAL A 186 24.10 -22.52 17.14
C VAL A 186 24.70 -21.40 16.30
N ASP A 187 23.87 -20.50 15.87
CA ASP A 187 24.30 -19.34 15.07
C ASP A 187 24.87 -18.26 15.98
N GLU A 188 26.20 -18.09 15.95
CA GLU A 188 26.94 -17.11 16.77
C GLU A 188 26.56 -15.66 16.43
N SER A 189 26.07 -15.35 15.22
CA SER A 189 25.65 -13.99 14.88
C SER A 189 24.40 -13.53 15.61
N ASN A 190 23.63 -14.44 16.19
CA ASN A 190 22.51 -14.09 17.05
C ASN A 190 22.95 -13.34 18.33
N PHE A 191 24.22 -13.43 18.70
CA PHE A 191 24.81 -12.74 19.86
C PHE A 191 25.43 -11.38 19.51
N GLN A 192 25.44 -11.00 18.23
CA GLN A 192 25.97 -9.69 17.80
C GLN A 192 24.85 -8.67 17.73
N ASP A 193 24.99 -7.53 18.41
CA ASP A 193 23.95 -6.48 18.51
C ASP A 193 23.92 -5.51 17.31
N ILE A 194 24.24 -6.03 16.13
CA ILE A 194 24.32 -5.25 14.89
C ILE A 194 22.93 -4.75 14.46
N THR A 195 21.89 -5.56 14.61
CA THR A 195 20.54 -5.21 14.17
C THR A 195 19.66 -4.80 15.34
N MET A 196 18.63 -3.97 15.09
CA MET A 196 17.62 -3.64 16.09
C MET A 196 16.98 -4.90 16.70
N ARG A 197 16.75 -5.92 15.88
CA ARG A 197 16.16 -7.18 16.33
C ARG A 197 17.06 -7.89 17.33
N ASN A 198 18.37 -7.94 17.07
CA ASN A 198 19.32 -8.58 17.99
C ASN A 198 19.41 -7.80 19.32
N ARG A 199 19.45 -6.47 19.29
CA ARG A 199 19.44 -5.67 20.52
C ARG A 199 18.17 -5.90 21.35
N LEU A 200 17.00 -5.92 20.70
CA LEU A 200 15.76 -6.25 21.39
C LEU A 200 15.81 -7.63 22.04
N ARG A 201 16.29 -8.63 21.30
CA ARG A 201 16.42 -10.04 21.75
C ARG A 201 17.38 -10.19 22.93
N ASN A 202 18.55 -9.55 22.84
CA ASN A 202 19.64 -9.78 23.78
C ASN A 202 19.57 -8.86 25.00
N GLU A 203 19.06 -7.64 24.84
CA GLU A 203 19.10 -6.62 25.91
C GLU A 203 17.71 -6.29 26.46
N VAL A 204 16.72 -6.04 25.61
CA VAL A 204 15.43 -5.47 26.04
C VAL A 204 14.46 -6.57 26.49
N VAL A 205 14.27 -7.60 25.69
CA VAL A 205 13.29 -8.67 26.01
C VAL A 205 13.63 -9.38 27.31
N PRO A 206 14.91 -9.69 27.62
CA PRO A 206 15.25 -10.31 28.92
C PRO A 206 14.88 -9.43 30.11
N LEU A 207 15.06 -8.11 30.03
CA LEU A 207 14.65 -7.18 31.11
C LEU A 207 13.13 -7.20 31.30
N LEU A 208 12.36 -7.15 30.22
CA LEU A 208 10.91 -7.23 30.29
C LEU A 208 10.42 -8.59 30.82
N GLN A 209 11.10 -9.68 30.51
CA GLN A 209 10.79 -11.02 31.04
C GLN A 209 11.16 -11.16 32.53
N ALA A 210 12.19 -10.45 32.99
CA ALA A 210 12.51 -10.38 34.41
C ALA A 210 11.42 -9.68 35.22
N GLU A 211 10.81 -8.63 34.67
CA GLU A 211 9.65 -7.95 35.29
C GLU A 211 8.40 -8.84 35.25
N ASN A 212 8.19 -9.57 34.15
CA ASN A 212 7.03 -10.45 34.01
C ASN A 212 7.39 -11.71 33.19
N PRO A 213 7.54 -12.88 33.87
CA PRO A 213 7.82 -14.14 33.20
C PRO A 213 6.75 -14.58 32.18
N HIS A 214 5.54 -14.03 32.27
CA HIS A 214 4.42 -14.31 31.36
C HIS A 214 4.37 -13.37 30.15
N LEU A 215 5.38 -12.52 29.93
CA LEU A 215 5.44 -11.55 28.82
C LEU A 215 5.04 -12.17 27.47
N ASN A 216 5.63 -13.32 27.14
CA ASN A 216 5.39 -14.00 25.86
C ASN A 216 3.92 -14.41 25.69
N GLN A 217 3.28 -14.85 26.76
CA GLN A 217 1.86 -15.22 26.76
C GLN A 217 0.97 -13.99 26.62
N HIS A 218 1.29 -12.91 27.31
CA HIS A 218 0.55 -11.64 27.21
C HIS A 218 0.66 -11.04 25.82
N VAL A 219 1.86 -11.06 25.21
CA VAL A 219 2.04 -10.57 23.83
C VAL A 219 1.29 -11.45 22.83
N ALA A 220 1.29 -12.77 23.00
CA ALA A 220 0.53 -13.67 22.14
C ALA A 220 -0.98 -13.39 22.22
N ALA A 221 -1.52 -13.22 23.42
CA ALA A 221 -2.93 -12.85 23.65
C ALA A 221 -3.27 -11.48 23.05
N PHE A 222 -2.41 -10.48 23.25
CA PHE A 222 -2.56 -9.15 22.63
C PHE A 222 -2.60 -9.24 21.11
N VAL A 223 -1.67 -9.98 20.51
CA VAL A 223 -1.61 -10.16 19.04
C VAL A 223 -2.86 -10.85 18.50
N GLU A 224 -3.36 -11.89 19.18
CA GLU A 224 -4.59 -12.57 18.78
C GLU A 224 -5.81 -11.61 18.80
N GLN A 225 -5.93 -10.79 19.83
CA GLN A 225 -6.96 -9.76 19.95
C GLN A 225 -6.83 -8.72 18.82
N GLN A 226 -5.61 -8.22 18.58
CA GLN A 226 -5.36 -7.25 17.50
C GLN A 226 -5.69 -7.82 16.12
N GLN A 227 -5.27 -9.04 15.82
CA GLN A 227 -5.58 -9.68 14.55
C GLN A 227 -7.09 -9.90 14.36
N THR A 228 -7.80 -10.23 15.43
CA THR A 228 -9.26 -10.40 15.41
C THR A 228 -9.96 -9.07 15.13
N LEU A 229 -9.55 -8.01 15.85
CA LEU A 229 -10.09 -6.66 15.64
C LEU A 229 -9.76 -6.12 14.23
N GLN A 230 -8.55 -6.34 13.74
CA GLN A 230 -8.15 -5.93 12.39
C GLN A 230 -9.02 -6.60 11.31
N LYS A 231 -9.30 -7.89 11.44
CA LYS A 231 -10.21 -8.61 10.51
C LYS A 231 -11.63 -8.03 10.55
N PHE A 232 -12.16 -7.77 11.75
CA PHE A 232 -13.47 -7.16 11.92
C PHE A 232 -13.54 -5.77 11.29
N VAL A 233 -12.56 -4.90 11.59
CA VAL A 233 -12.47 -3.54 11.03
C VAL A 233 -12.29 -3.59 9.51
N GLN A 234 -11.50 -4.51 8.99
CA GLN A 234 -11.31 -4.68 7.55
C GLN A 234 -12.61 -5.09 6.84
N ALA A 235 -13.35 -6.04 7.39
CA ALA A 235 -14.67 -6.43 6.85
C ALA A 235 -15.67 -5.26 6.89
N TYR A 236 -15.70 -4.52 8.01
CA TYR A 236 -16.51 -3.31 8.13
C TYR A 236 -16.14 -2.26 7.08
N PHE A 237 -14.83 -2.01 6.87
CA PHE A 237 -14.36 -1.04 5.90
C PHE A 237 -14.62 -1.47 4.44
N GLN A 238 -14.59 -2.76 4.14
CA GLN A 238 -14.97 -3.27 2.82
C GLN A 238 -16.45 -3.00 2.52
N ASN A 239 -17.35 -3.27 3.48
CA ASN A 239 -18.77 -2.97 3.34
C ASN A 239 -19.02 -1.45 3.21
N LEU A 240 -18.30 -0.65 4.00
CA LEU A 240 -18.40 0.81 3.96
C LEU A 240 -17.94 1.35 2.59
N ALA A 241 -16.85 0.81 2.03
CA ALA A 241 -16.33 1.22 0.74
C ALA A 241 -17.37 1.03 -0.39
N GLN A 242 -18.15 -0.07 -0.37
CA GLN A 242 -19.22 -0.31 -1.35
C GLN A 242 -20.31 0.76 -1.32
N GLN A 243 -20.52 1.42 -0.17
CA GLN A 243 -21.56 2.43 0.00
C GLN A 243 -21.08 3.85 -0.35
N VAL A 244 -19.80 4.17 -0.08
CA VAL A 244 -19.30 5.54 -0.15
C VAL A 244 -18.26 5.79 -1.23
N VAL A 245 -17.69 4.75 -1.85
CA VAL A 245 -16.66 4.87 -2.87
C VAL A 245 -17.22 4.57 -4.25
N GLN A 246 -16.92 5.44 -5.20
CA GLN A 246 -17.24 5.28 -6.62
C GLN A 246 -15.96 5.28 -7.44
N SER A 247 -15.80 4.28 -8.31
CA SER A 247 -14.69 4.24 -9.28
C SER A 247 -14.84 5.34 -10.31
N GLN A 248 -13.73 5.93 -10.71
CA GLN A 248 -13.63 6.92 -11.78
C GLN A 248 -12.61 6.43 -12.83
N ALA A 249 -12.54 7.11 -13.98
CA ALA A 249 -11.61 6.77 -15.05
C ALA A 249 -10.14 6.71 -14.58
N GLN A 250 -9.75 7.54 -13.61
CA GLN A 250 -8.41 7.59 -13.04
C GLN A 250 -8.49 7.69 -11.51
N GLY A 251 -8.91 6.60 -10.83
CA GLY A 251 -8.94 6.57 -9.36
C GLY A 251 -10.34 6.43 -8.79
N TRP A 252 -10.59 7.09 -7.65
CA TRP A 252 -11.83 6.91 -6.89
C TRP A 252 -12.33 8.22 -6.29
N GLN A 253 -13.64 8.33 -6.18
CA GLN A 253 -14.32 9.38 -5.44
C GLN A 253 -14.96 8.80 -4.19
N VAL A 254 -14.74 9.44 -3.05
CA VAL A 254 -15.31 9.07 -1.76
C VAL A 254 -16.34 10.12 -1.34
N ASN A 255 -17.56 9.68 -1.02
CA ASN A 255 -18.61 10.53 -0.46
C ASN A 255 -18.43 10.63 1.07
N LEU A 256 -17.95 11.77 1.56
CA LEU A 256 -17.69 11.99 2.98
C LEU A 256 -18.98 12.16 3.81
N LEU A 257 -20.13 12.48 3.20
CA LEU A 257 -21.41 12.52 3.92
C LEU A 257 -21.78 11.17 4.50
N GLY A 258 -21.51 10.08 3.77
CA GLY A 258 -21.72 8.72 4.26
C GLY A 258 -20.83 8.33 5.43
N LEU A 259 -19.75 9.09 5.69
CA LEU A 259 -18.79 8.85 6.77
C LEU A 259 -18.95 9.77 7.97
N GLN A 260 -19.83 10.76 7.92
CA GLN A 260 -19.93 11.83 8.93
C GLN A 260 -20.25 11.35 10.36
N LYS A 261 -20.81 10.14 10.51
CA LYS A 261 -21.09 9.51 11.81
C LYS A 261 -19.86 8.86 12.45
N LEU A 262 -18.78 8.70 11.70
CA LEU A 262 -17.53 8.11 12.19
C LEU A 262 -16.62 9.18 12.78
N PRO A 263 -15.85 8.86 13.84
CA PRO A 263 -14.79 9.74 14.32
C PRO A 263 -13.75 10.05 13.22
N PRO A 264 -13.16 11.24 13.20
CA PRO A 264 -12.17 11.63 12.16
C PRO A 264 -11.00 10.64 11.99
N LEU A 265 -10.50 10.09 13.10
CA LEU A 265 -9.46 9.06 13.07
C LEU A 265 -9.93 7.79 12.35
N MET A 266 -11.18 7.37 12.58
CA MET A 266 -11.74 6.18 11.93
C MET A 266 -11.89 6.39 10.41
N ILE A 267 -12.28 7.60 9.98
CA ILE A 267 -12.32 7.97 8.56
C ILE A 267 -10.90 7.92 7.96
N ALA A 268 -9.91 8.44 8.66
CA ALA A 268 -8.53 8.42 8.21
C ALA A 268 -7.97 6.97 8.11
N LEU A 269 -8.28 6.10 9.07
CA LEU A 269 -7.92 4.68 9.05
C LEU A 269 -8.64 3.91 7.91
N PHE A 270 -9.91 4.25 7.63
CA PHE A 270 -10.64 3.72 6.48
C PHE A 270 -9.95 4.08 5.17
N LEU A 271 -9.60 5.35 4.97
CA LEU A 271 -8.92 5.83 3.77
C LEU A 271 -7.51 5.23 3.64
N GLN A 272 -6.76 5.14 4.76
CA GLN A 272 -5.46 4.47 4.79
C GLN A 272 -5.56 3.00 4.33
N ASN A 273 -6.52 2.26 4.88
CA ASN A 273 -6.77 0.87 4.50
C ASN A 273 -7.20 0.75 3.03
N PHE A 274 -8.09 1.63 2.55
CA PHE A 274 -8.53 1.65 1.16
C PHE A 274 -7.38 1.90 0.20
N ILE A 275 -6.52 2.87 0.50
CA ILE A 275 -5.31 3.20 -0.29
C ILE A 275 -4.34 2.01 -0.29
N HIS A 276 -4.11 1.39 0.87
CA HIS A 276 -3.24 0.22 0.97
C HIS A 276 -3.72 -0.94 0.09
N LEU A 277 -5.01 -1.28 0.17
CA LEU A 277 -5.57 -2.42 -0.57
C LEU A 277 -5.61 -2.20 -2.09
N ASN A 278 -5.86 -0.97 -2.55
CA ASN A 278 -6.04 -0.70 -3.98
C ASN A 278 -4.77 -0.21 -4.68
N LEU A 279 -3.85 0.42 -3.96
CA LEU A 279 -2.63 1.01 -4.52
C LEU A 279 -1.34 0.36 -4.01
N ASN A 280 -1.42 -0.50 -3.00
CA ASN A 280 -0.28 -1.05 -2.29
C ASN A 280 0.67 0.06 -1.77
N LEU A 281 0.07 1.14 -1.24
CA LEU A 281 0.75 2.28 -0.64
C LEU A 281 0.47 2.31 0.86
N GLU A 282 1.49 2.62 1.65
CA GLU A 282 1.35 2.77 3.09
C GLU A 282 1.46 4.26 3.47
N LEU A 283 0.47 4.76 4.20
CA LEU A 283 0.53 6.07 4.82
C LEU A 283 1.26 5.95 6.15
N ASN A 284 2.32 6.72 6.32
CA ASN A 284 3.01 6.82 7.60
C ASN A 284 2.19 7.65 8.62
N GLN A 285 2.64 7.68 9.89
CA GLN A 285 1.93 8.38 10.96
C GLN A 285 1.76 9.88 10.68
N GLN A 286 2.74 10.52 10.08
CA GLN A 286 2.66 11.94 9.71
C GLN A 286 1.61 12.19 8.64
N GLN A 287 1.57 11.34 7.61
CA GLN A 287 0.56 11.42 6.55
C GLN A 287 -0.85 11.13 7.09
N LEU A 288 -0.99 10.22 8.05
CA LEU A 288 -2.27 9.96 8.70
C LEU A 288 -2.78 11.20 9.48
N LEU A 289 -1.90 11.91 10.18
CA LEU A 289 -2.23 13.17 10.83
C LEU A 289 -2.60 14.26 9.81
N GLN A 290 -1.85 14.39 8.72
CA GLN A 290 -2.15 15.33 7.63
C GLN A 290 -3.51 15.02 7.00
N LEU A 291 -3.85 13.74 6.84
CA LEU A 291 -5.15 13.31 6.34
C LEU A 291 -6.29 13.73 7.28
N GLN A 292 -6.12 13.57 8.58
CA GLN A 292 -7.10 14.06 9.56
C GLN A 292 -7.28 15.59 9.48
N GLN A 293 -6.19 16.34 9.34
CA GLN A 293 -6.24 17.79 9.14
C GLN A 293 -6.92 18.18 7.82
N LEU A 294 -6.68 17.42 6.73
CA LEU A 294 -7.37 17.61 5.46
C LEU A 294 -8.88 17.38 5.60
N LEU A 295 -9.28 16.33 6.32
CA LEU A 295 -10.68 16.01 6.56
C LEU A 295 -11.43 17.11 7.32
N ALA A 296 -10.76 17.88 8.18
CA ALA A 296 -11.33 19.01 8.90
C ALA A 296 -11.50 20.28 8.05
N LYS A 297 -10.79 20.43 6.94
CA LYS A 297 -10.85 21.59 6.05
C LYS A 297 -12.01 21.46 5.05
N ALA A 298 -12.53 22.57 4.54
CA ALA A 298 -13.53 22.55 3.46
C ALA A 298 -12.92 22.03 2.14
N GLN A 299 -11.68 22.43 1.84
CA GLN A 299 -10.94 22.05 0.64
C GLN A 299 -9.46 21.90 0.95
N GLY A 300 -8.77 21.07 0.20
CA GLY A 300 -7.32 20.90 0.33
C GLY A 300 -6.80 19.70 -0.45
N HIS A 301 -5.48 19.55 -0.41
CA HIS A 301 -4.74 18.51 -1.10
C HIS A 301 -3.74 17.83 -0.14
N LEU A 302 -3.50 16.55 -0.36
CA LEU A 302 -2.48 15.77 0.33
C LEU A 302 -1.79 14.83 -0.66
N ASP A 303 -0.47 14.97 -0.76
CA ASP A 303 0.37 14.03 -1.50
C ASP A 303 0.53 12.71 -0.72
N VAL A 304 0.31 11.60 -1.39
CA VAL A 304 0.45 10.29 -0.76
C VAL A 304 1.84 9.71 -1.03
N ALA A 305 2.03 9.09 -2.15
CA ALA A 305 3.30 8.53 -2.62
C ALA A 305 3.14 8.07 -4.08
N LYS A 306 4.27 7.82 -4.76
CA LYS A 306 4.30 7.26 -6.13
C LYS A 306 3.38 8.00 -7.11
N GLY A 307 3.26 9.30 -6.97
CA GLY A 307 2.44 10.13 -7.85
C GLY A 307 0.93 10.03 -7.61
N TRP A 308 0.48 9.63 -6.43
CA TRP A 308 -0.92 9.66 -6.03
C TRP A 308 -1.19 10.79 -5.04
N GLY A 309 -2.38 11.36 -5.11
CA GLY A 309 -2.84 12.44 -4.23
C GLY A 309 -4.30 12.28 -3.82
N LEU A 310 -4.65 13.02 -2.79
CA LEU A 310 -5.99 13.14 -2.23
C LEU A 310 -6.44 14.60 -2.33
N ASP A 311 -7.49 14.84 -3.09
CA ASP A 311 -8.09 16.16 -3.27
C ASP A 311 -9.45 16.20 -2.56
N LYS A 312 -9.59 17.08 -1.59
CA LYS A 312 -10.85 17.30 -0.88
C LYS A 312 -11.59 18.54 -1.39
N PHE A 313 -12.85 18.34 -1.70
CA PHE A 313 -13.79 19.40 -2.12
C PHE A 313 -15.10 19.26 -1.32
N TYR A 314 -15.21 20.00 -0.23
CA TYR A 314 -16.38 19.93 0.69
C TYR A 314 -16.65 18.49 1.16
N GLN A 315 -17.74 17.89 0.70
CA GLN A 315 -18.16 16.52 1.06
C GLN A 315 -17.64 15.43 0.11
N ARG A 316 -16.71 15.76 -0.78
CA ARG A 316 -16.10 14.84 -1.73
C ARG A 316 -14.60 14.76 -1.49
N LEU A 317 -14.07 13.55 -1.49
CA LEU A 317 -12.64 13.29 -1.54
C LEU A 317 -12.35 12.49 -2.80
N VAL A 318 -11.38 12.93 -3.57
CA VAL A 318 -10.93 12.25 -4.80
C VAL A 318 -9.54 11.69 -4.56
N ILE A 319 -9.36 10.40 -4.82
CA ILE A 319 -8.08 9.68 -4.79
C ILE A 319 -7.68 9.47 -6.24
N GLN A 320 -6.63 10.13 -6.70
CA GLN A 320 -6.22 10.10 -8.12
C GLN A 320 -4.71 10.22 -8.27
N PRO A 321 -4.15 9.77 -9.42
CA PRO A 321 -2.76 10.07 -9.74
C PRO A 321 -2.55 11.59 -9.72
N GLN A 322 -1.44 12.03 -9.14
CA GLN A 322 -1.02 13.42 -9.25
C GLN A 322 -0.89 13.78 -10.72
N ARG A 323 -1.68 14.73 -11.14
CA ARG A 323 -1.42 15.35 -12.44
C ARG A 323 -0.09 16.06 -12.31
N LEU A 324 0.88 15.69 -13.11
CA LEU A 324 2.03 16.55 -13.34
C LEU A 324 1.46 17.95 -13.59
N PRO A 325 2.00 19.00 -12.96
CA PRO A 325 1.53 20.34 -13.23
C PRO A 325 1.46 20.47 -14.75
N PHE A 326 0.30 20.84 -15.26
CA PHE A 326 0.04 21.00 -16.69
C PHE A 326 0.94 22.16 -17.16
N ASN A 327 2.22 21.84 -17.36
CA ASN A 327 3.25 22.73 -17.86
C ASN A 327 3.12 22.84 -19.37
N SER A 328 1.98 23.32 -19.79
CA SER A 328 1.86 23.96 -21.10
C SER A 328 0.70 24.94 -21.02
N SER A 329 0.98 26.20 -20.85
CA SER A 329 0.20 27.28 -21.40
C SER A 329 0.16 27.04 -22.93
N LYS A 330 -0.71 26.12 -23.40
CA LYS A 330 -1.00 26.00 -24.81
C LYS A 330 -1.74 27.27 -25.18
N GLU A 331 -1.02 28.22 -25.71
CA GLU A 331 -1.62 29.36 -26.40
C GLU A 331 -1.83 28.94 -27.84
N LEU A 332 -3.07 28.89 -28.27
CA LEU A 332 -3.47 28.63 -29.64
C LEU A 332 -3.89 29.93 -30.29
N PHE A 333 -3.17 30.34 -31.31
CA PHE A 333 -3.54 31.53 -32.11
C PHE A 333 -4.59 31.13 -33.13
N LEU A 334 -5.76 31.79 -33.08
CA LEU A 334 -6.88 31.51 -33.93
C LEU A 334 -7.00 32.58 -35.04
N LYS A 335 -7.59 32.15 -36.15
CA LYS A 335 -8.10 33.08 -37.19
C LYS A 335 -9.60 32.96 -37.25
N LEU A 336 -10.27 34.06 -37.60
CA LEU A 336 -11.70 34.04 -37.83
C LEU A 336 -12.05 33.03 -38.94
N ASP A 337 -13.19 32.37 -38.76
CA ASP A 337 -13.76 31.36 -39.68
C ASP A 337 -12.92 30.07 -39.84
N GLN A 338 -11.85 29.91 -39.08
CA GLN A 338 -11.05 28.68 -39.11
C GLN A 338 -11.27 27.85 -37.84
N PRO A 339 -11.64 26.57 -37.97
CA PRO A 339 -11.77 25.66 -36.82
C PRO A 339 -10.40 25.32 -36.27
N ILE A 340 -10.23 25.35 -34.95
CA ILE A 340 -9.03 24.86 -34.27
C ILE A 340 -9.39 23.74 -33.26
N LEU A 341 -8.53 22.73 -33.16
CA LEU A 341 -8.67 21.68 -32.18
C LEU A 341 -8.21 22.19 -30.82
N ALA A 342 -9.14 22.42 -29.90
CA ALA A 342 -8.84 22.85 -28.54
C ALA A 342 -8.32 21.67 -27.69
N ASN A 343 -8.88 20.46 -27.90
CA ASN A 343 -8.41 19.20 -27.35
C ASN A 343 -8.76 18.06 -28.33
N GLU A 344 -8.49 16.80 -27.97
CA GLU A 344 -8.68 15.62 -28.84
C GLU A 344 -10.14 15.42 -29.33
N GLN A 345 -11.12 16.11 -28.72
CA GLN A 345 -12.55 15.90 -28.96
C GLN A 345 -13.33 17.17 -29.26
N GLN A 346 -12.71 18.37 -29.14
CA GLN A 346 -13.45 19.64 -29.30
C GLN A 346 -12.79 20.56 -30.31
N LYS A 347 -13.56 20.96 -31.31
CA LYS A 347 -13.21 22.00 -32.26
C LYS A 347 -13.89 23.33 -31.88
N ILE A 348 -13.13 24.41 -31.87
CA ILE A 348 -13.66 25.74 -31.61
C ILE A 348 -13.48 26.60 -32.89
N THR A 349 -14.55 27.22 -33.33
CA THR A 349 -14.55 28.17 -34.46
C THR A 349 -15.13 29.48 -33.98
N ILE A 350 -14.51 30.58 -34.34
CA ILE A 350 -15.00 31.94 -34.07
C ILE A 350 -15.39 32.58 -35.41
N LYS A 351 -16.62 33.03 -35.50
CA LYS A 351 -17.14 33.67 -36.72
C LYS A 351 -17.65 35.08 -36.43
N GLN A 352 -17.48 35.96 -37.36
CA GLN A 352 -18.24 37.24 -37.35
C GLN A 352 -19.70 36.94 -37.74
N SER A 353 -20.66 37.44 -36.96
CA SER A 353 -22.08 37.16 -37.14
C SER A 353 -22.85 38.45 -37.31
N THR A 354 -23.99 38.37 -38.02
CA THR A 354 -24.94 39.46 -38.13
C THR A 354 -26.18 39.26 -37.26
N GLN A 355 -26.34 38.03 -36.73
CA GLN A 355 -27.49 37.67 -35.89
C GLN A 355 -27.02 37.29 -34.49
N LYS A 356 -27.74 37.75 -33.47
CA LYS A 356 -27.46 37.47 -32.07
C LYS A 356 -27.93 36.06 -31.73
N SER A 357 -27.02 35.24 -31.18
CA SER A 357 -27.30 33.90 -30.69
C SER A 357 -26.93 33.76 -29.20
N ALA A 358 -27.22 32.58 -28.61
CA ALA A 358 -26.85 32.30 -27.24
C ALA A 358 -25.34 32.22 -27.02
N SER A 359 -24.55 31.99 -28.05
CA SER A 359 -23.08 31.89 -28.04
C SER A 359 -22.37 33.12 -28.60
N SER A 360 -23.10 34.22 -28.92
CA SER A 360 -22.52 35.43 -29.48
C SER A 360 -22.24 36.53 -28.44
N PHE A 361 -21.27 37.37 -28.73
CA PHE A 361 -20.89 38.54 -27.92
C PHE A 361 -20.45 39.70 -28.83
N TYR A 362 -20.68 40.93 -28.38
CA TYR A 362 -20.15 42.13 -29.04
C TYR A 362 -18.73 42.41 -28.54
N PHE A 363 -17.87 42.92 -29.45
CA PHE A 363 -16.55 43.41 -29.12
C PHE A 363 -16.39 44.83 -29.68
N ASP A 364 -15.43 45.61 -29.17
CA ASP A 364 -15.32 47.01 -29.49
C ASP A 364 -14.80 47.27 -30.92
N HIS A 365 -14.04 46.36 -31.48
CA HIS A 365 -13.43 46.44 -32.83
C HIS A 365 -13.16 45.06 -33.41
N LEU A 366 -12.65 45.00 -34.66
CA LEU A 366 -12.18 43.75 -35.26
C LEU A 366 -10.85 43.36 -34.58
N PRO A 367 -10.75 42.18 -33.94
CA PRO A 367 -9.55 41.82 -33.22
C PRO A 367 -8.34 41.57 -34.14
N HIS A 368 -7.18 42.10 -33.78
CA HIS A 368 -5.92 41.86 -34.47
C HIS A 368 -5.32 40.49 -34.04
N GLN A 369 -5.53 40.08 -32.79
CA GLN A 369 -5.04 38.84 -32.26
C GLN A 369 -6.14 38.09 -31.48
N ILE A 370 -6.31 36.83 -31.82
CA ILE A 370 -7.25 35.94 -31.14
C ILE A 370 -6.44 34.77 -30.54
N VAL A 371 -6.51 34.60 -29.22
CA VAL A 371 -5.78 33.55 -28.49
C VAL A 371 -6.75 32.73 -27.68
N LEU A 372 -6.69 31.41 -27.83
CA LEU A 372 -7.33 30.45 -26.95
C LEU A 372 -6.25 29.83 -26.05
N ARG A 373 -6.37 30.02 -24.75
CA ARG A 373 -5.38 29.55 -23.79
C ARG A 373 -6.01 29.06 -22.50
N THR A 374 -5.25 28.43 -21.65
CA THR A 374 -5.65 28.18 -20.27
C THR A 374 -5.50 29.45 -19.42
N ARG A 375 -6.08 29.44 -18.25
CA ARG A 375 -6.07 30.54 -17.29
C ARG A 375 -4.64 30.87 -16.83
N HIS A 376 -4.35 32.18 -16.73
CA HIS A 376 -3.11 32.69 -16.11
C HIS A 376 -3.36 33.30 -14.72
N ALA A 377 -2.30 33.33 -13.90
CA ALA A 377 -2.36 34.08 -12.65
C ALA A 377 -2.53 35.58 -12.94
N GLY A 378 -3.49 36.20 -12.26
CA GLY A 378 -3.76 37.61 -12.45
C GLY A 378 -4.88 37.94 -13.46
N ASP A 379 -5.41 36.94 -14.20
CA ASP A 379 -6.51 37.15 -15.15
C ASP A 379 -7.70 37.88 -14.54
N GLN A 380 -8.22 38.84 -15.32
CA GLN A 380 -9.37 39.66 -14.97
C GLN A 380 -10.41 39.63 -16.09
N VAL A 381 -11.68 39.71 -15.72
CA VAL A 381 -12.81 39.84 -16.68
C VAL A 381 -13.48 41.18 -16.47
N ARG A 382 -13.87 41.83 -17.60
CA ARG A 382 -14.58 43.09 -17.56
C ARG A 382 -16.07 42.86 -17.30
N LEU A 383 -16.63 43.59 -16.35
CA LEU A 383 -18.06 43.61 -16.05
C LEU A 383 -18.79 44.59 -16.95
N PHE A 384 -20.13 44.50 -17.00
CA PHE A 384 -20.95 45.36 -17.81
C PHE A 384 -20.83 46.87 -17.48
N ASP A 385 -20.59 47.18 -16.19
CA ASP A 385 -20.35 48.53 -15.68
C ASP A 385 -18.94 49.07 -15.99
N GLY A 386 -18.11 48.31 -16.71
CA GLY A 386 -16.74 48.66 -17.07
C GLY A 386 -15.66 48.30 -16.04
N HIS A 387 -16.05 47.89 -14.83
CA HIS A 387 -15.09 47.44 -13.82
C HIS A 387 -14.50 46.09 -14.15
N TYR A 388 -13.32 45.82 -13.56
CA TYR A 388 -12.64 44.53 -13.71
C TYR A 388 -12.76 43.68 -12.44
N GLN A 389 -13.10 42.40 -12.59
CA GLN A 389 -13.15 41.41 -11.54
C GLN A 389 -12.05 40.38 -11.76
N LYS A 390 -11.29 40.01 -10.70
CA LYS A 390 -10.33 38.91 -10.76
C LYS A 390 -11.04 37.60 -11.11
N LEU A 391 -10.58 36.92 -12.15
CA LEU A 391 -11.16 35.65 -12.61
C LEU A 391 -11.18 34.61 -11.50
N LYS A 392 -10.11 34.55 -10.65
CA LYS A 392 -10.04 33.66 -9.48
C LYS A 392 -11.25 33.86 -8.56
N LYS A 393 -11.63 35.10 -8.24
CA LYS A 393 -12.78 35.41 -7.37
C LYS A 393 -14.08 34.89 -8.01
N ARG A 394 -14.31 35.21 -9.29
CA ARG A 394 -15.50 34.77 -10.04
C ARG A 394 -15.68 33.25 -10.05
N LEU A 395 -14.58 32.51 -10.27
CA LEU A 395 -14.58 31.02 -10.24
C LEU A 395 -14.90 30.47 -8.88
N ILE A 396 -14.46 31.13 -7.79
CA ILE A 396 -14.79 30.76 -6.41
C ILE A 396 -16.27 31.01 -6.13
N ASP A 397 -16.78 32.19 -6.49
CA ASP A 397 -18.17 32.59 -6.26
C ASP A 397 -19.14 31.64 -7.00
N GLN A 398 -18.76 31.15 -8.18
CA GLN A 398 -19.52 30.16 -8.94
C GLN A 398 -19.27 28.71 -8.49
N LYS A 399 -18.51 28.49 -7.42
CA LYS A 399 -18.21 27.18 -6.82
C LYS A 399 -17.59 26.17 -7.79
N ILE A 400 -16.84 26.65 -8.80
CA ILE A 400 -16.15 25.76 -9.74
C ILE A 400 -14.99 25.08 -9.02
N PRO A 401 -14.87 23.74 -9.07
CA PRO A 401 -13.76 22.99 -8.45
C PRO A 401 -12.40 23.42 -8.99
N GLN A 402 -11.36 23.37 -8.16
CA GLN A 402 -10.03 23.89 -8.53
C GLN A 402 -9.42 23.17 -9.73
N ASP A 403 -9.61 21.85 -9.79
CA ASP A 403 -9.16 20.99 -10.90
C ASP A 403 -9.80 21.39 -12.24
N GLN A 404 -11.06 21.79 -12.24
CA GLN A 404 -11.75 22.28 -13.42
C GLN A 404 -11.29 23.70 -13.81
N ARG A 405 -10.95 24.54 -12.81
CA ARG A 405 -10.46 25.92 -13.07
C ARG A 405 -9.20 25.96 -13.92
N GLU A 406 -8.30 25.00 -13.73
CA GLU A 406 -7.01 24.95 -14.45
C GLU A 406 -7.15 24.44 -15.88
N GLN A 407 -8.26 23.78 -16.20
CA GLN A 407 -8.56 23.23 -17.53
C GLN A 407 -9.48 24.11 -18.33
N LEU A 408 -10.02 25.19 -17.74
CA LEU A 408 -10.93 26.09 -18.45
C LEU A 408 -10.21 26.81 -19.61
N TRP A 409 -10.79 26.72 -20.78
CA TRP A 409 -10.37 27.52 -21.91
C TRP A 409 -10.78 28.97 -21.72
N VAL A 410 -9.85 29.88 -22.00
CA VAL A 410 -10.02 31.31 -21.92
C VAL A 410 -9.78 31.87 -23.32
N LEU A 411 -10.80 32.44 -23.96
CA LEU A 411 -10.68 33.13 -25.23
C LEU A 411 -10.33 34.60 -24.99
N VAL A 412 -9.28 35.03 -25.63
CA VAL A 412 -8.72 36.37 -25.48
C VAL A 412 -8.68 37.08 -26.85
N PHE A 413 -9.22 38.29 -26.94
CA PHE A 413 -9.11 39.19 -28.08
C PHE A 413 -8.23 40.36 -27.67
N ASP A 414 -7.14 40.61 -28.37
CA ASP A 414 -6.23 41.74 -28.14
C ASP A 414 -5.90 41.95 -26.63
N GLY A 415 -5.62 40.87 -25.92
CA GLY A 415 -5.32 40.88 -24.49
C GLY A 415 -6.53 40.91 -23.55
N GLN A 416 -7.75 41.12 -24.05
CA GLN A 416 -8.98 41.14 -23.26
C GLN A 416 -9.67 39.79 -23.27
N ILE A 417 -9.98 39.26 -22.10
CA ILE A 417 -10.78 38.03 -22.00
C ILE A 417 -12.20 38.29 -22.45
N VAL A 418 -12.65 37.53 -23.47
CA VAL A 418 -13.97 37.72 -24.08
C VAL A 418 -14.92 36.55 -23.77
N TRP A 419 -14.38 35.34 -23.49
CA TRP A 419 -15.24 34.22 -23.25
C TRP A 419 -14.53 33.14 -22.44
N ILE A 420 -15.29 32.52 -21.54
CA ILE A 420 -14.91 31.32 -20.76
C ILE A 420 -16.15 30.42 -20.70
N PRO A 421 -16.08 29.16 -21.14
CA PRO A 421 -17.24 28.27 -21.22
C PRO A 421 -17.99 28.16 -19.87
N GLY A 422 -19.30 28.47 -19.89
CA GLY A 422 -20.16 28.40 -18.70
C GLY A 422 -19.87 29.41 -17.58
N VAL A 423 -18.82 30.25 -17.71
CA VAL A 423 -18.35 31.15 -16.65
C VAL A 423 -18.50 32.61 -16.99
N TYR A 424 -18.08 33.00 -18.18
CA TYR A 424 -18.00 34.42 -18.54
C TYR A 424 -18.19 34.62 -20.04
N ARG A 425 -18.83 35.70 -20.36
CA ARG A 425 -18.97 36.28 -21.71
C ARG A 425 -18.81 37.78 -21.62
N TYR A 426 -18.03 38.33 -22.54
CA TYR A 426 -17.83 39.77 -22.64
C TYR A 426 -19.15 40.49 -22.89
N GLN A 427 -19.38 41.55 -22.17
CA GLN A 427 -20.64 42.33 -22.23
C GLN A 427 -20.31 43.79 -22.43
N VAL A 428 -20.70 44.30 -23.61
CA VAL A 428 -20.65 45.71 -23.95
C VAL A 428 -21.94 46.08 -24.69
N SER A 429 -22.20 47.36 -24.82
CA SER A 429 -23.29 47.86 -25.69
C SER A 429 -23.12 47.34 -27.11
N PRO A 430 -24.21 47.15 -27.88
CA PRO A 430 -24.12 46.67 -29.25
C PRO A 430 -23.16 47.51 -30.09
N THR A 431 -22.22 46.85 -30.75
CA THR A 431 -21.26 47.42 -31.72
C THR A 431 -21.48 46.77 -33.08
N PRO A 432 -20.86 47.28 -34.17
CA PRO A 432 -20.92 46.62 -35.48
C PRO A 432 -20.20 45.24 -35.49
N TYR A 433 -19.44 44.91 -34.44
CA TYR A 433 -18.61 43.73 -34.38
C TYR A 433 -19.23 42.69 -33.44
N LEU A 434 -20.06 41.83 -34.01
CA LEU A 434 -20.68 40.70 -33.33
C LEU A 434 -19.93 39.42 -33.69
N PHE A 435 -19.53 38.64 -32.69
CA PHE A 435 -18.83 37.37 -32.87
C PHE A 435 -19.62 36.22 -32.26
N GLU A 436 -19.55 35.07 -32.89
CA GLU A 436 -20.17 33.83 -32.43
C GLU A 436 -19.13 32.76 -32.26
N ILE A 437 -19.26 32.00 -31.15
CA ILE A 437 -18.41 30.86 -30.84
C ILE A 437 -19.19 29.60 -31.15
N ILE A 438 -18.63 28.77 -32.01
CA ILE A 438 -19.17 27.47 -32.38
C ILE A 438 -18.25 26.38 -31.79
N ILE A 439 -18.83 25.53 -30.96
CA ILE A 439 -18.14 24.37 -30.40
C ILE A 439 -18.70 23.16 -31.16
N GLY A 440 -17.82 22.43 -31.87
CA GLY A 440 -18.12 21.19 -32.56
C GLY A 440 -17.38 20.02 -31.88
N GLU A 441 -17.94 18.84 -32.05
CA GLU A 441 -17.27 17.57 -31.64
C GLU A 441 -16.18 17.18 -32.63
#